data_0e219a518fed5cfbefecd2108901d70c
#
_entry.id   0e219a518fed5cfbefecd2108901d70c
#
_cell.length_a   1.000
_cell.length_b   1.000
_cell.length_c   1.000
_cell.angle_alpha   90.00
_cell.angle_beta   90.00
_cell.angle_gamma   90.00
#
_symmetry.space_group_name_H-M   'P 1'
#
loop_
_entity.id
_entity.type
_entity.pdbx_description
1 polymer ?
#
loop_
_entity_poly.entity_id
_entity_poly.type
_entity_poly.pdbx_seq_one_letter_code
_entity_poly.pdbx_strand_id
1 'polypeptide(L)'
;MESNVADIREKIAQAQMRMSMHGRKTVLFVDELHRFNKAQQDVLLPHLEKGTVRFIGATTENPYFAINSPLLSRSQVFPLEPVPEEELAALLKRALADEVRGLGTSRVDMEAEALNHLAAKADGDARKALTALEVAVLSTPAGKDGVIHVDISVAEES
;
A
#
# COMPACT_ATOMS: atom_id res chain seq x y z
N MET A 1 11.17 9.98 -1.09
CA MET A 1 12.34 10.12 -1.99
C MET A 1 11.80 9.95 -3.40
N GLU A 2 11.82 10.99 -4.23
CA GLU A 2 11.35 10.87 -5.61
C GLU A 2 12.34 10.02 -6.41
N SER A 3 11.90 8.85 -6.86
CA SER A 3 12.67 8.03 -7.78
C SER A 3 12.84 8.77 -9.10
N ASN A 4 14.07 9.06 -9.49
CA ASN A 4 14.35 9.72 -10.75
C ASN A 4 14.82 8.72 -11.83
N VAL A 5 15.02 9.18 -13.07
CA VAL A 5 15.49 8.33 -14.19
C VAL A 5 16.83 7.66 -13.87
N ALA A 6 17.70 8.33 -13.11
CA ALA A 6 19.00 7.79 -12.74
C ALA A 6 18.84 6.56 -11.84
N ASP A 7 17.91 6.59 -10.88
CA ASP A 7 17.63 5.45 -10.00
C ASP A 7 17.11 4.25 -10.78
N ILE A 8 16.20 4.48 -11.74
CA ILE A 8 15.68 3.43 -12.62
C ILE A 8 16.82 2.79 -13.42
N ARG A 9 17.67 3.61 -14.05
CA ARG A 9 18.82 3.13 -14.84
C ARG A 9 19.80 2.32 -13.99
N GLU A 10 20.08 2.76 -12.76
CA GLU A 10 20.94 2.03 -11.83
C GLU A 10 20.34 0.66 -11.49
N LYS A 11 19.04 0.60 -11.13
CA LYS A 11 18.36 -0.67 -10.82
C LYS A 11 18.34 -1.62 -12.01
N ILE A 12 18.15 -1.08 -13.21
CA ILE A 12 18.22 -1.87 -14.46
C ILE A 12 19.63 -2.39 -14.71
N ALA A 13 20.68 -1.60 -14.52
CA ALA A 13 22.05 -2.05 -14.67
C ALA A 13 22.38 -3.18 -13.67
N GLN A 14 21.95 -3.06 -12.43
CA GLN A 14 22.04 -4.12 -11.43
C GLN A 14 21.30 -5.39 -11.84
N ALA A 15 20.10 -5.26 -12.44
CA ALA A 15 19.32 -6.38 -12.94
C ALA A 15 20.04 -7.10 -14.10
N GLN A 16 20.63 -6.34 -15.02
CA GLN A 16 21.45 -6.89 -16.12
C GLN A 16 22.65 -7.69 -15.59
N MET A 17 23.36 -7.14 -14.60
CA MET A 17 24.48 -7.82 -13.97
C MET A 17 24.05 -9.13 -13.30
N ARG A 18 22.94 -9.12 -12.53
CA ARG A 18 22.41 -10.34 -11.91
C ARG A 18 21.99 -11.39 -12.93
N MET A 19 21.42 -10.95 -14.04
CA MET A 19 21.01 -11.86 -15.12
C MET A 19 22.22 -12.49 -15.80
N SER A 20 23.28 -11.69 -16.10
CA SER A 20 24.48 -12.19 -16.76
C SER A 20 25.32 -13.11 -15.86
N MET A 21 25.44 -12.79 -14.57
CA MET A 21 26.28 -13.55 -13.63
C MET A 21 25.59 -14.78 -13.05
N HIS A 22 24.29 -14.73 -12.85
CA HIS A 22 23.57 -15.76 -12.08
C HIS A 22 22.32 -16.29 -12.78
N GLY A 23 21.97 -15.82 -13.97
CA GLY A 23 20.73 -16.19 -14.68
C GLY A 23 19.44 -15.76 -13.94
N ARG A 24 19.56 -14.90 -12.91
CA ARG A 24 18.41 -14.50 -12.07
C ARG A 24 17.66 -13.35 -12.69
N LYS A 25 16.36 -13.55 -12.88
CA LYS A 25 15.42 -12.49 -13.31
C LYS A 25 15.12 -11.55 -12.15
N THR A 26 15.02 -10.26 -12.45
CA THR A 26 14.68 -9.22 -11.47
C THR A 26 13.26 -8.72 -11.76
N VAL A 27 12.44 -8.58 -10.72
CA VAL A 27 11.18 -7.84 -10.78
C VAL A 27 11.47 -6.39 -10.40
N LEU A 28 11.14 -5.47 -11.29
CA LEU A 28 11.18 -4.03 -11.03
C LEU A 28 9.77 -3.58 -10.68
N PHE A 29 9.57 -3.20 -9.42
CA PHE A 29 8.32 -2.61 -8.96
C PHE A 29 8.45 -1.10 -8.93
N VAL A 30 7.52 -0.40 -9.59
CA VAL A 30 7.45 1.07 -9.61
C VAL A 30 6.10 1.49 -9.10
N ASP A 31 6.09 2.07 -7.92
CA ASP A 31 4.90 2.67 -7.31
C ASP A 31 4.67 4.07 -7.85
N GLU A 32 3.41 4.51 -7.88
CA GLU A 32 3.01 5.83 -8.39
C GLU A 32 3.57 6.13 -9.79
N LEU A 33 3.43 5.16 -10.70
CA LEU A 33 4.02 5.22 -12.05
C LEU A 33 3.58 6.46 -12.84
N HIS A 34 2.40 7.02 -12.56
CA HIS A 34 1.89 8.25 -13.17
C HIS A 34 2.74 9.49 -12.89
N ARG A 35 3.56 9.47 -11.84
CA ARG A 35 4.50 10.58 -11.53
C ARG A 35 5.69 10.65 -12.49
N PHE A 36 5.91 9.59 -13.26
CA PHE A 36 6.95 9.57 -14.28
C PHE A 36 6.40 10.15 -15.57
N ASN A 37 7.10 11.15 -16.14
CA ASN A 37 6.74 11.66 -17.46
C ASN A 37 6.99 10.61 -18.56
N LYS A 38 6.47 10.87 -19.77
CA LYS A 38 6.54 9.91 -20.88
C LYS A 38 7.97 9.48 -21.21
N ALA A 39 8.93 10.42 -21.21
CA ALA A 39 10.33 10.11 -21.49
C ALA A 39 10.96 9.22 -20.41
N GLN A 40 10.54 9.38 -19.15
CA GLN A 40 10.96 8.53 -18.04
C GLN A 40 10.38 7.12 -18.16
N GLN A 41 9.12 7.01 -18.56
CA GLN A 41 8.47 5.72 -18.81
C GLN A 41 9.12 5.00 -20.01
N ASP A 42 9.53 5.71 -21.06
CA ASP A 42 10.18 5.14 -22.25
C ASP A 42 11.51 4.45 -21.93
N VAL A 43 12.22 4.86 -20.87
CA VAL A 43 13.46 4.20 -20.44
C VAL A 43 13.25 2.71 -20.10
N LEU A 44 12.04 2.33 -19.70
CA LEU A 44 11.71 0.94 -19.34
C LEU A 44 11.57 0.03 -20.58
N LEU A 45 11.11 0.57 -21.71
CA LEU A 45 10.70 -0.20 -22.88
C LEU A 45 11.78 -1.17 -23.41
N PRO A 46 13.04 -0.74 -23.68
CA PRO A 46 14.07 -1.64 -24.21
C PRO A 46 14.38 -2.82 -23.28
N HIS A 47 14.19 -2.64 -21.98
CA HIS A 47 14.51 -3.62 -20.96
C HIS A 47 13.38 -4.64 -20.75
N LEU A 48 12.15 -4.21 -20.97
CA LEU A 48 10.97 -5.08 -21.02
C LEU A 48 11.01 -5.95 -22.28
N GLU A 49 11.29 -5.36 -23.44
CA GLU A 49 11.39 -6.08 -24.73
C GLU A 49 12.49 -7.15 -24.71
N LYS A 50 13.63 -6.85 -24.10
CA LYS A 50 14.75 -7.80 -23.93
C LYS A 50 14.52 -8.81 -22.81
N GLY A 51 13.44 -8.67 -22.01
CA GLY A 51 13.20 -9.53 -20.86
C GLY A 51 14.23 -9.40 -19.73
N THR A 52 15.00 -8.30 -19.69
CA THR A 52 16.03 -8.04 -18.66
C THR A 52 15.39 -7.91 -17.28
N VAL A 53 14.21 -7.28 -17.23
CA VAL A 53 13.41 -7.14 -16.02
C VAL A 53 11.97 -7.59 -16.29
N ARG A 54 11.30 -8.07 -15.25
CA ARG A 54 9.83 -8.14 -15.18
C ARG A 54 9.36 -6.87 -14.48
N PHE A 55 8.36 -6.25 -15.03
CA PHE A 55 7.87 -4.96 -14.54
C PHE A 55 6.52 -5.10 -13.88
N ILE A 56 6.35 -4.41 -12.75
CA ILE A 56 5.07 -4.20 -12.08
C ILE A 56 5.00 -2.70 -11.80
N GLY A 57 4.03 -2.01 -12.40
CA GLY A 57 3.73 -0.62 -12.11
C GLY A 57 2.44 -0.51 -11.33
N ALA A 58 2.42 0.30 -10.29
CA ALA A 58 1.21 0.67 -9.57
C ALA A 58 0.88 2.14 -9.82
N THR A 59 -0.41 2.45 -9.91
CA THR A 59 -0.90 3.81 -10.09
C THR A 59 -2.30 3.95 -9.50
N THR A 60 -2.58 5.11 -8.93
CA THR A 60 -3.93 5.51 -8.48
C THR A 60 -4.72 6.20 -9.60
N GLU A 61 -4.06 6.54 -10.72
CA GLU A 61 -4.71 7.17 -11.87
C GLU A 61 -5.13 6.14 -12.92
N ASN A 62 -6.07 6.52 -13.78
CA ASN A 62 -6.47 5.67 -14.90
C ASN A 62 -5.27 5.42 -15.83
N PRO A 63 -4.79 4.17 -15.95
CA PRO A 63 -3.57 3.85 -16.67
C PRO A 63 -3.65 4.19 -18.15
N TYR A 64 -4.83 4.22 -18.76
CA TYR A 64 -4.99 4.54 -20.17
C TYR A 64 -4.70 6.02 -20.50
N PHE A 65 -4.72 6.89 -19.49
CA PHE A 65 -4.36 8.30 -19.63
C PHE A 65 -2.96 8.63 -19.09
N ALA A 66 -2.60 7.99 -17.97
CA ALA A 66 -1.37 8.29 -17.23
C ALA A 66 -0.12 7.57 -17.79
N ILE A 67 -0.31 6.38 -18.39
CA ILE A 67 0.79 5.56 -18.88
C ILE A 67 0.90 5.67 -20.40
N ASN A 68 2.15 5.73 -20.90
CA ASN A 68 2.35 5.79 -22.35
C ASN A 68 1.89 4.50 -23.07
N SER A 69 1.33 4.66 -24.25
CA SER A 69 0.74 3.57 -25.01
C SER A 69 1.71 2.41 -25.30
N PRO A 70 3.01 2.64 -25.62
CA PRO A 70 3.97 1.56 -25.81
C PRO A 70 4.20 0.70 -24.56
N LEU A 71 4.20 1.29 -23.37
CA LEU A 71 4.34 0.57 -22.11
C LEU A 71 3.05 -0.19 -21.78
N LEU A 72 1.91 0.47 -21.96
CA LEU A 72 0.61 -0.12 -21.70
C LEU A 72 0.32 -1.33 -22.62
N SER A 73 0.67 -1.23 -23.92
CA SER A 73 0.47 -2.32 -24.88
C SER A 73 1.28 -3.59 -24.57
N ARG A 74 2.31 -3.48 -23.73
CA ARG A 74 3.15 -4.59 -23.27
C ARG A 74 2.85 -5.02 -21.85
N SER A 75 1.80 -4.48 -21.25
CA SER A 75 1.42 -4.70 -19.86
C SER A 75 0.00 -5.26 -19.79
N GLN A 76 -0.25 -6.05 -18.76
CA GLN A 76 -1.61 -6.42 -18.37
C GLN A 76 -2.07 -5.51 -17.26
N VAL A 77 -3.25 -4.92 -17.40
CA VAL A 77 -3.86 -4.05 -16.38
C VAL A 77 -4.73 -4.90 -15.47
N PHE A 78 -4.53 -4.73 -14.17
CA PHE A 78 -5.33 -5.33 -13.11
C PHE A 78 -5.94 -4.19 -12.28
N PRO A 79 -7.25 -3.92 -12.42
CA PRO A 79 -7.93 -3.00 -11.53
C PRO A 79 -8.00 -3.62 -10.13
N LEU A 80 -7.74 -2.80 -9.11
CA LEU A 80 -7.93 -3.16 -7.71
C LEU A 80 -9.10 -2.35 -7.19
N GLU A 81 -10.06 -3.06 -6.60
CA GLU A 81 -11.24 -2.44 -5.99
C GLU A 81 -10.94 -1.99 -4.56
N PRO A 82 -11.67 -1.01 -4.02
CA PRO A 82 -11.62 -0.66 -2.60
C PRO A 82 -11.86 -1.90 -1.73
N VAL A 83 -11.22 -1.96 -0.57
CA VAL A 83 -11.39 -3.08 0.36
C VAL A 83 -12.80 -3.00 0.97
N PRO A 84 -13.61 -4.09 0.96
CA PRO A 84 -14.93 -4.09 1.58
C PRO A 84 -14.86 -3.77 3.09
N GLU A 85 -15.92 -3.14 3.62
CA GLU A 85 -15.98 -2.76 5.04
C GLU A 85 -15.80 -3.96 5.98
N GLU A 86 -16.38 -5.11 5.64
CA GLU A 86 -16.24 -6.34 6.42
C GLU A 86 -14.77 -6.80 6.51
N GLU A 87 -14.02 -6.70 5.43
CA GLU A 87 -12.60 -7.03 5.38
C GLU A 87 -11.75 -6.00 6.13
N LEU A 88 -12.14 -4.71 6.08
CA LEU A 88 -11.51 -3.67 6.90
C LEU A 88 -11.77 -3.92 8.39
N ALA A 89 -13.00 -4.26 8.79
CA ALA A 89 -13.32 -4.61 10.17
C ALA A 89 -12.51 -5.83 10.64
N ALA A 90 -12.36 -6.84 9.80
CA ALA A 90 -11.51 -7.99 10.09
C ALA A 90 -10.03 -7.62 10.23
N LEU A 91 -9.54 -6.71 9.39
CA LEU A 91 -8.18 -6.16 9.47
C LEU A 91 -7.95 -5.42 10.79
N LEU A 92 -8.89 -4.56 11.20
CA LEU A 92 -8.80 -3.81 12.46
C LEU A 92 -8.78 -4.75 13.68
N LYS A 93 -9.65 -5.77 13.71
CA LYS A 93 -9.63 -6.81 14.77
C LYS A 93 -8.28 -7.53 14.84
N ARG A 94 -7.70 -7.85 13.69
CA ARG A 94 -6.37 -8.48 13.63
C ARG A 94 -5.28 -7.54 14.12
N ALA A 95 -5.35 -6.25 13.80
CA ALA A 95 -4.40 -5.26 14.28
C ALA A 95 -4.47 -5.07 15.81
N LEU A 96 -5.65 -5.14 16.41
CA LEU A 96 -5.85 -5.11 17.85
C LEU A 96 -5.26 -6.36 18.56
N ALA A 97 -5.23 -7.49 17.89
CA ALA A 97 -4.74 -8.75 18.45
C ALA A 97 -3.24 -9.02 18.18
N ASP A 98 -2.62 -8.38 17.19
CA ASP A 98 -1.23 -8.62 16.80
C ASP A 98 -0.26 -7.92 17.77
N GLU A 99 0.45 -8.70 18.60
CA GLU A 99 1.40 -8.20 19.60
C GLU A 99 2.71 -7.72 18.98
N VAL A 100 3.03 -8.13 17.76
CA VAL A 100 4.33 -7.85 17.13
C VAL A 100 4.28 -6.63 16.22
N ARG A 101 3.19 -6.48 15.45
CA ARG A 101 3.04 -5.44 14.41
C ARG A 101 1.83 -4.56 14.61
N GLY A 102 1.00 -4.85 15.61
CA GLY A 102 -0.23 -4.14 15.91
C GLY A 102 -0.26 -3.61 17.34
N LEU A 103 -1.46 -3.53 17.89
CA LEU A 103 -1.76 -2.95 19.19
C LEU A 103 -1.98 -4.01 20.30
N GLY A 104 -1.70 -5.30 20.03
CA GLY A 104 -1.99 -6.41 20.92
C GLY A 104 -1.26 -6.39 22.26
N THR A 105 -0.23 -5.56 22.43
CA THR A 105 0.42 -5.32 23.73
C THR A 105 -0.39 -4.40 24.64
N SER A 106 -1.32 -3.61 24.08
CA SER A 106 -2.22 -2.73 24.81
C SER A 106 -3.51 -3.48 25.14
N ARG A 107 -4.03 -3.28 26.37
CA ARG A 107 -5.33 -3.84 26.75
C ARG A 107 -6.42 -2.89 26.24
N VAL A 108 -6.98 -3.22 25.08
CA VAL A 108 -8.00 -2.42 24.40
C VAL A 108 -9.34 -3.15 24.44
N ASP A 109 -10.36 -2.45 24.91
CA ASP A 109 -11.76 -2.84 24.80
C ASP A 109 -12.42 -1.94 23.74
N MET A 110 -12.60 -2.50 22.55
CA MET A 110 -13.15 -1.81 21.38
C MET A 110 -14.59 -2.23 21.18
N GLU A 111 -15.51 -1.28 21.28
CA GLU A 111 -16.92 -1.53 20.95
C GLU A 111 -17.09 -1.92 19.49
N ALA A 112 -18.01 -2.85 19.22
CA ALA A 112 -18.25 -3.31 17.85
C ALA A 112 -18.76 -2.18 16.94
N GLU A 113 -19.52 -1.24 17.49
CA GLU A 113 -20.03 -0.07 16.78
C GLU A 113 -18.89 0.89 16.39
N ALA A 114 -17.97 1.16 17.31
CA ALA A 114 -16.78 1.97 17.07
C ALA A 114 -15.89 1.36 15.96
N LEU A 115 -15.65 0.07 16.04
CA LEU A 115 -14.85 -0.65 15.06
C LEU A 115 -15.48 -0.61 13.66
N ASN A 116 -16.78 -0.82 13.56
CA ASN A 116 -17.50 -0.76 12.30
C ASN A 116 -17.52 0.67 11.74
N HIS A 117 -17.63 1.68 12.60
CA HIS A 117 -17.54 3.08 12.19
C HIS A 117 -16.19 3.41 11.55
N LEU A 118 -15.07 3.02 12.19
CA LEU A 118 -13.74 3.22 11.62
C LEU A 118 -13.58 2.51 10.26
N ALA A 119 -14.12 1.29 10.12
CA ALA A 119 -14.08 0.55 8.86
C ALA A 119 -14.88 1.26 7.75
N ALA A 120 -16.11 1.72 8.05
CA ALA A 120 -16.96 2.44 7.10
C ALA A 120 -16.36 3.78 6.67
N LYS A 121 -15.80 4.56 7.61
CA LYS A 121 -15.18 5.87 7.33
C LYS A 121 -13.87 5.80 6.56
N ALA A 122 -13.25 4.65 6.54
CA ALA A 122 -12.02 4.43 5.77
C ALA A 122 -12.25 4.37 4.25
N ASP A 123 -13.50 4.18 3.79
CA ASP A 123 -13.86 4.19 2.38
C ASP A 123 -12.98 3.26 1.52
N GLY A 124 -12.78 2.02 2.00
CA GLY A 124 -11.99 1.01 1.31
C GLY A 124 -10.47 1.15 1.44
N ASP A 125 -9.97 2.14 2.16
CA ASP A 125 -8.53 2.37 2.37
C ASP A 125 -8.04 1.74 3.69
N ALA A 126 -7.31 0.63 3.59
CA ALA A 126 -6.77 -0.08 4.74
C ALA A 126 -5.77 0.76 5.57
N ARG A 127 -5.00 1.65 4.94
CA ARG A 127 -4.06 2.53 5.64
C ARG A 127 -4.81 3.56 6.47
N LYS A 128 -5.86 4.16 5.89
CA LYS A 128 -6.73 5.11 6.58
C LYS A 128 -7.41 4.45 7.78
N ALA A 129 -7.96 3.24 7.59
CA ALA A 129 -8.58 2.47 8.68
C ALA A 129 -7.59 2.19 9.83
N LEU A 130 -6.39 1.71 9.53
CA LEU A 130 -5.37 1.41 10.54
C LEU A 130 -4.87 2.67 11.25
N THR A 131 -4.71 3.78 10.53
CA THR A 131 -4.30 5.07 11.12
C THR A 131 -5.37 5.59 12.07
N ALA A 132 -6.65 5.53 11.69
CA ALA A 132 -7.74 5.93 12.57
C ALA A 132 -7.82 5.05 13.83
N LEU A 133 -7.65 3.72 13.69
CA LEU A 133 -7.56 2.83 14.85
C LEU A 133 -6.41 3.19 15.79
N GLU A 134 -5.22 3.44 15.23
CA GLU A 134 -4.04 3.81 16.00
C GLU A 134 -4.29 5.13 16.77
N VAL A 135 -4.86 6.13 16.09
CA VAL A 135 -5.23 7.41 16.73
C VAL A 135 -6.23 7.17 17.85
N ALA A 136 -7.34 6.44 17.61
CA ALA A 136 -8.35 6.16 18.62
C ALA A 136 -7.74 5.52 19.88
N VAL A 137 -6.87 4.53 19.71
CA VAL A 137 -6.25 3.82 20.83
C VAL A 137 -5.20 4.68 21.56
N LEU A 138 -4.33 5.37 20.83
CA LEU A 138 -3.23 6.13 21.44
C LEU A 138 -3.67 7.46 22.07
N SER A 139 -4.78 8.05 21.59
CA SER A 139 -5.33 9.28 22.17
C SER A 139 -6.21 9.03 23.40
N THR A 140 -6.66 7.80 23.61
CA THR A 140 -7.55 7.45 24.73
C THR A 140 -6.74 7.00 25.95
N PRO A 141 -6.89 7.66 27.11
CA PRO A 141 -6.20 7.23 28.32
C PRO A 141 -6.81 5.91 28.84
N ALA A 142 -5.95 5.06 29.42
CA ALA A 142 -6.42 3.85 30.05
C ALA A 142 -7.28 4.16 31.29
N GLY A 143 -8.35 3.41 31.47
CA GLY A 143 -9.22 3.47 32.63
C GLY A 143 -8.51 3.06 33.93
N LYS A 144 -9.22 3.13 35.06
CA LYS A 144 -8.70 2.69 36.37
C LYS A 144 -8.38 1.20 36.43
N ASP A 145 -8.95 0.43 35.53
CA ASP A 145 -8.74 -1.01 35.32
C ASP A 145 -7.53 -1.32 34.43
N GLY A 146 -6.86 -0.27 33.92
CA GLY A 146 -5.74 -0.38 32.99
C GLY A 146 -6.15 -0.78 31.57
N VAL A 147 -7.43 -0.65 31.20
CA VAL A 147 -7.98 -0.93 29.89
C VAL A 147 -8.28 0.37 29.15
N ILE A 148 -7.97 0.42 27.85
CA ILE A 148 -8.32 1.50 26.96
C ILE A 148 -9.70 1.18 26.38
N HIS A 149 -10.71 1.97 26.77
CA HIS A 149 -12.08 1.79 26.26
C HIS A 149 -12.33 2.71 25.08
N VAL A 150 -12.62 2.13 23.92
CA VAL A 150 -12.91 2.88 22.69
C VAL A 150 -14.35 2.66 22.29
N ASP A 151 -15.18 3.64 22.57
CA ASP A 151 -16.59 3.72 22.19
C ASP A 151 -16.78 4.46 20.87
N ILE A 152 -18.03 4.58 20.44
CA ILE A 152 -18.35 5.27 19.18
C ILE A 152 -17.94 6.75 19.20
N SER A 153 -18.01 7.44 20.33
CA SER A 153 -17.66 8.87 20.42
C SER A 153 -16.17 9.10 20.17
N VAL A 154 -15.32 8.23 20.68
CA VAL A 154 -13.87 8.23 20.40
C VAL A 154 -13.58 7.95 18.93
N ALA A 155 -14.30 6.98 18.34
CA ALA A 155 -14.13 6.65 16.94
C ALA A 155 -14.57 7.75 15.97
N GLU A 156 -15.56 8.58 16.35
CA GLU A 156 -16.00 9.72 15.55
C GLU A 156 -15.00 10.89 15.56
N GLU A 157 -14.19 11.02 16.61
CA GLU A 157 -13.17 12.06 16.75
C GLU A 157 -11.80 11.65 16.13
N SER A 158 -11.64 10.41 15.71
CA SER A 158 -10.39 9.83 15.19
C SER A 158 -10.34 9.82 13.68
#